data_a707ef7aa494f876d69a0858def1488f
#
_entry.id   a707ef7aa494f876d69a0858def1488f
#
_cell.length_a   1.000
_cell.length_b   1.000
_cell.length_c   1.000
_cell.angle_alpha   90.00
_cell.angle_beta   90.00
_cell.angle_gamma   90.00
#
_symmetry.space_group_name_H-M   'P 1'
#
loop_
_entity.id
_entity.type
_entity.pdbx_description
1 polymer ?
#
loop_
_entity_poly.entity_id
_entity_poly.type
_entity_poly.pdbx_seq_one_letter_code
_entity_poly.pdbx_strand_id
1 'polypeptide(L)'
;MGTSSPVTSDVALLERVAAGDERALWELATRHGSDLRDLAFTILRDPVDAERVVQSTFHEVRYEAARFDPGHFPVDRWLAELTRVGALQLSRSRSGYRSVVS
;
A
#
# COMPACT_ATOMS: atom_id res chain seq x y z
N MET A 1 22.79 15.08 21.57
CA MET A 1 22.41 14.91 21.29
C MET A 1 21.86 14.51 20.64
N GLY A 2 21.67 14.33 20.39
CA GLY A 2 21.29 14.01 19.74
C GLY A 2 20.56 13.50 19.22
N THR A 3 20.54 13.42 19.35
CA THR A 3 19.97 12.70 18.99
C THR A 3 19.39 12.59 17.94
N SER A 4 19.05 11.83 17.54
CA SER A 4 18.40 11.55 16.31
C SER A 4 17.11 12.27 16.24
N SER A 5 16.80 12.70 15.08
CA SER A 5 15.49 13.22 14.80
C SER A 5 14.46 12.14 15.12
N PRO A 6 13.36 12.52 15.73
CA PRO A 6 12.29 11.55 15.91
C PRO A 6 11.79 11.08 14.56
N VAL A 7 11.55 9.80 14.45
CA VAL A 7 10.97 9.24 13.26
C VAL A 7 9.54 9.74 13.13
N THR A 8 9.20 10.31 11.99
CA THR A 8 7.84 10.76 11.75
C THR A 8 6.91 9.56 11.75
N SER A 9 5.80 9.65 12.47
CA SER A 9 4.87 8.54 12.55
C SER A 9 4.15 8.35 11.23
N ASP A 10 3.67 7.13 11.00
CA ASP A 10 2.89 6.84 9.81
C ASP A 10 1.64 7.69 9.72
N VAL A 11 0.98 7.94 10.86
CA VAL A 11 -0.21 8.77 10.89
C VAL A 11 0.11 10.18 10.45
N ALA A 12 1.22 10.74 10.96
CA ALA A 12 1.64 12.08 10.56
C ALA A 12 1.96 12.15 9.07
N LEU A 13 2.59 11.09 8.54
CA LEU A 13 2.86 11.03 7.10
C LEU A 13 1.57 10.99 6.30
N LEU A 14 0.58 10.20 6.75
CA LEU A 14 -0.70 10.16 6.05
C LEU A 14 -1.41 11.50 6.06
N GLU A 15 -1.33 12.22 7.18
CA GLU A 15 -1.92 13.56 7.23
C GLU A 15 -1.29 14.48 6.20
N ARG A 16 0.02 14.36 6.02
CA ARG A 16 0.74 15.15 5.03
C ARG A 16 0.38 14.72 3.61
N VAL A 17 0.19 13.42 3.39
CA VAL A 17 -0.26 12.93 2.08
C VAL A 17 -1.64 13.49 1.76
N ALA A 18 -2.53 13.51 2.74
CA ALA A 18 -3.86 14.07 2.57
C ALA A 18 -3.81 15.56 2.20
N ALA A 19 -2.77 16.25 2.65
CA ALA A 19 -2.56 17.66 2.34
C ALA A 19 -1.80 17.87 1.03
N GLY A 20 -1.47 16.80 0.31
CA GLY A 20 -0.81 16.90 -0.99
C GLY A 20 0.70 16.75 -0.98
N ASP A 21 1.28 16.28 0.12
CA ASP A 21 2.73 16.17 0.24
C ASP A 21 3.22 14.87 -0.38
N GLU A 22 3.81 14.96 -1.57
CA GLU A 22 4.32 13.81 -2.29
C GLU A 22 5.52 13.15 -1.61
N ARG A 23 6.30 13.93 -0.88
CA ARG A 23 7.44 13.35 -0.15
C ARG A 23 6.96 12.41 0.95
N ALA A 24 5.86 12.78 1.61
CA ALA A 24 5.30 11.93 2.66
C ALA A 24 4.82 10.61 2.07
N LEU A 25 4.21 10.65 0.88
CA LEU A 25 3.78 9.44 0.20
C LEU A 25 4.99 8.57 -0.15
N TRP A 26 6.03 9.18 -0.68
CA TRP A 26 7.26 8.45 -1.02
C TRP A 26 7.88 7.81 0.23
N GLU A 27 7.85 8.52 1.33
CA GLU A 27 8.41 7.99 2.57
C GLU A 27 7.62 6.78 3.07
N LEU A 28 6.28 6.84 2.99
CA LEU A 28 5.46 5.68 3.33
C LEU A 28 5.77 4.50 2.43
N ALA A 29 5.94 4.76 1.14
CA ALA A 29 6.27 3.70 0.18
C ALA A 29 7.63 3.08 0.49
N THR A 30 8.60 3.90 0.85
CA THR A 30 9.93 3.42 1.22
C THR A 30 9.86 2.57 2.49
N ARG A 31 9.07 3.01 3.44
CA ARG A 31 8.97 2.38 4.75
C ARG A 31 8.25 1.03 4.70
N HIS A 32 7.19 0.95 3.89
CA HIS A 32 6.32 -0.22 3.89
C HIS A 32 6.35 -1.04 2.60
N GLY A 33 6.97 -0.51 1.55
CA GLY A 33 6.88 -1.14 0.23
C GLY A 33 7.36 -2.59 0.19
N SER A 34 8.44 -2.89 0.88
CA SER A 34 9.00 -4.25 0.86
C SER A 34 8.01 -5.26 1.45
N ASP A 35 7.43 -4.93 2.60
CA ASP A 35 6.46 -5.81 3.24
C ASP A 35 5.22 -6.01 2.37
N LEU A 36 4.78 -4.94 1.70
CA LEU A 36 3.60 -5.02 0.85
C LEU A 36 3.89 -5.84 -0.40
N ARG A 37 5.11 -5.72 -0.96
CA ARG A 37 5.50 -6.55 -2.10
C ARG A 37 5.51 -8.02 -1.72
N ASP A 38 6.02 -8.34 -0.53
CA ASP A 38 6.04 -9.72 -0.07
C ASP A 38 4.63 -10.26 0.08
N LEU A 39 3.74 -9.46 0.63
CA LEU A 39 2.33 -9.85 0.77
C LEU A 39 1.70 -10.11 -0.60
N ALA A 40 1.88 -9.18 -1.53
CA ALA A 40 1.31 -9.32 -2.86
C ALA A 40 1.89 -10.53 -3.58
N PHE A 41 3.20 -10.77 -3.41
CA PHE A 41 3.84 -11.92 -4.04
C PHE A 41 3.31 -13.23 -3.49
N THR A 42 3.01 -13.29 -2.20
CA THR A 42 2.42 -14.49 -1.61
C THR A 42 1.12 -14.87 -2.30
N ILE A 43 0.35 -13.86 -2.72
CA ILE A 43 -0.93 -14.07 -3.38
C ILE A 43 -0.77 -14.34 -4.88
N LEU A 44 0.08 -13.54 -5.54
CA LEU A 44 0.16 -13.54 -7.00
C LEU A 44 1.24 -14.42 -7.58
N ARG A 45 2.26 -14.73 -6.81
CA ARG A 45 3.39 -15.57 -7.21
C ARG A 45 4.13 -15.02 -8.42
N ASP A 46 4.08 -13.72 -8.64
CA ASP A 46 4.72 -13.04 -9.75
C ASP A 46 5.26 -11.70 -9.27
N PRO A 47 6.59 -11.49 -9.33
CA PRO A 47 7.17 -10.26 -8.79
C PRO A 47 6.77 -9.00 -9.56
N VAL A 48 6.53 -9.12 -10.86
CA VAL A 48 6.11 -7.96 -11.65
C VAL A 48 4.70 -7.53 -11.26
N ASP A 49 3.80 -8.51 -11.12
CA ASP A 49 2.43 -8.21 -10.71
C ASP A 49 2.39 -7.72 -9.27
N ALA A 50 3.24 -8.28 -8.39
CA ALA A 50 3.31 -7.82 -7.01
C ALA A 50 3.71 -6.35 -6.97
N GLU A 51 4.71 -5.95 -7.77
CA GLU A 51 5.12 -4.56 -7.84
C GLU A 51 4.00 -3.67 -8.35
N ARG A 52 3.28 -4.11 -9.36
CA ARG A 52 2.16 -3.35 -9.90
C ARG A 52 1.09 -3.10 -8.85
N VAL A 53 0.78 -4.13 -8.06
CA VAL A 53 -0.23 -4.00 -7.01
C VAL A 53 0.23 -3.01 -5.95
N VAL A 54 1.51 -3.05 -5.56
CA VAL A 54 2.02 -2.12 -4.57
C VAL A 54 1.97 -0.68 -5.10
N GLN A 55 2.33 -0.49 -6.37
CA GLN A 55 2.24 0.84 -6.98
C GLN A 55 0.81 1.34 -6.98
N SER A 56 -0.14 0.47 -7.32
CA SER A 56 -1.56 0.82 -7.28
C SER A 56 -2.02 1.16 -5.87
N THR A 57 -1.52 0.42 -4.88
CA THR A 57 -1.85 0.68 -3.49
C THR A 57 -1.46 2.11 -3.10
N PHE A 58 -0.23 2.52 -3.42
CA PHE A 58 0.20 3.86 -3.04
C PHE A 58 -0.45 4.94 -3.89
N HIS A 59 -0.83 4.63 -5.11
CA HIS A 59 -1.64 5.55 -5.90
C HIS A 59 -2.99 5.77 -5.22
N GLU A 60 -3.60 4.69 -4.75
CA GLU A 60 -4.89 4.77 -4.05
C GLU A 60 -4.76 5.51 -2.72
N VAL A 61 -3.66 5.30 -1.99
CA VAL A 61 -3.40 5.98 -0.73
C VAL A 61 -3.48 7.50 -0.91
N ARG A 62 -3.01 8.01 -2.03
CA ARG A 62 -3.05 9.44 -2.32
C ARG A 62 -4.46 10.01 -2.19
N TYR A 63 -5.45 9.25 -2.62
CA TYR A 63 -6.83 9.69 -2.60
C TYR A 63 -7.56 9.30 -1.32
N GLU A 64 -7.13 8.23 -0.67
CA GLU A 64 -7.83 7.70 0.49
C GLU A 64 -7.26 8.21 1.82
N ALA A 65 -6.11 8.87 1.79
CA ALA A 65 -5.44 9.29 3.02
C ALA A 65 -6.33 10.18 3.89
N ALA A 66 -7.12 11.04 3.26
CA ALA A 66 -7.99 11.96 4.01
C ALA A 66 -9.11 11.24 4.74
N ARG A 67 -9.45 10.03 4.31
CA ARG A 67 -10.52 9.23 4.91
C ARG A 67 -10.03 8.25 5.96
N PHE A 68 -8.72 8.10 6.07
CA PHE A 68 -8.16 7.14 7.02
C PHE A 68 -8.46 7.59 8.44
N ASP A 69 -8.93 6.67 9.26
CA ASP A 69 -9.25 6.92 10.66
C ASP A 69 -8.24 6.16 11.53
N PRO A 70 -7.26 6.85 12.12
CA PRO A 70 -6.25 6.18 12.93
C PRO A 70 -6.82 5.54 14.19
N GLY A 71 -8.03 5.90 14.59
CA GLY A 71 -8.69 5.26 15.72
C GLY A 71 -9.20 3.87 15.43
N HIS A 72 -9.31 3.49 14.15
CA HIS A 72 -9.81 2.17 13.75
C HIS A 72 -8.71 1.19 13.43
N PHE A 73 -7.67 1.63 12.70
CA PHE A 73 -6.62 0.73 12.24
C PHE A 73 -5.25 1.35 12.38
N PRO A 74 -4.22 0.56 12.68
CA PRO A 74 -2.85 1.01 12.42
C PRO A 74 -2.64 1.19 10.92
N VAL A 75 -1.75 2.12 10.56
CA VAL A 75 -1.49 2.44 9.15
C VAL A 75 -0.97 1.23 8.39
N ASP A 76 -0.05 0.47 9.00
CA ASP A 76 0.53 -0.68 8.33
C ASP A 76 -0.53 -1.73 8.00
N ARG A 77 -1.48 -1.94 8.89
CA ARG A 77 -2.56 -2.89 8.65
C ARG A 77 -3.50 -2.38 7.54
N TRP A 78 -3.76 -1.10 7.51
CA TRP A 78 -4.58 -0.51 6.46
C TRP A 78 -3.93 -0.66 5.09
N LEU A 79 -2.62 -0.37 5.01
CA LEU A 79 -1.87 -0.55 3.77
C LEU A 79 -1.88 -2.01 3.33
N ALA A 80 -1.70 -2.93 4.28
CA ALA A 80 -1.72 -4.35 3.97
C ALA A 80 -3.08 -4.78 3.42
N GLU A 81 -4.15 -4.26 3.99
CA GLU A 81 -5.49 -4.59 3.52
C GLU A 81 -5.74 -4.08 2.11
N LEU A 82 -5.33 -2.84 1.82
CA LEU A 82 -5.46 -2.31 0.47
C LEU A 82 -4.68 -3.16 -0.53
N THR A 83 -3.48 -3.56 -0.16
CA THR A 83 -2.64 -4.39 -1.02
C THR A 83 -3.25 -5.76 -1.23
N ARG A 84 -3.77 -6.36 -0.16
CA ARG A 84 -4.38 -7.68 -0.23
C ARG A 84 -5.60 -7.66 -1.15
N VAL A 85 -6.45 -6.65 -1.01
CA VAL A 85 -7.63 -6.53 -1.86
C VAL A 85 -7.21 -6.37 -3.31
N GLY A 86 -6.23 -5.53 -3.59
CA GLY A 86 -5.75 -5.34 -4.95
C GLY A 86 -5.16 -6.61 -5.55
N ALA A 87 -4.38 -7.36 -4.77
CA ALA A 87 -3.80 -8.60 -5.24
C ALA A 87 -4.87 -9.65 -5.51
N LEU A 88 -5.86 -9.75 -4.64
CA LEU A 88 -6.94 -10.70 -4.84
C LEU A 88 -7.79 -10.35 -6.05
N GLN A 89 -8.02 -9.07 -6.29
CA GLN A 89 -8.76 -8.63 -7.47
C GLN A 89 -8.01 -9.00 -8.74
N LEU A 90 -6.71 -8.79 -8.77
CA LEU A 90 -5.91 -9.15 -9.93
C LEU A 90 -5.90 -10.67 -10.13
N SER A 91 -5.76 -11.42 -9.05
CA SER A 91 -5.78 -12.87 -9.10
C SER A 91 -7.10 -13.39 -9.69
N ARG A 92 -8.21 -12.83 -9.25
CA ARG A 92 -9.53 -13.20 -9.75
C ARG A 92 -9.71 -12.84 -11.22
N SER A 93 -9.23 -11.67 -11.60
CA SER A 93 -9.30 -11.23 -12.97
C SER A 93 -8.59 -12.21 -13.90
N ARG A 94 -7.41 -12.68 -13.48
CA ARG A 94 -6.65 -13.64 -14.27
C ARG A 94 -7.36 -14.99 -14.35
N SER A 95 -7.91 -15.45 -13.24
CA SER A 95 -8.68 -16.70 -13.23
C SER A 95 -9.93 -16.61 -14.09
N GLY A 96 -10.65 -15.48 -13.99
CA GLY A 96 -11.84 -15.26 -14.79
C GLY A 96 -11.52 -15.26 -16.29
N TYR A 97 -10.42 -14.63 -16.66
CA TYR A 97 -9.98 -14.61 -18.04
C TYR A 97 -9.68 -16.02 -18.54
N ARG A 98 -8.99 -16.80 -17.72
CA ARG A 98 -8.68 -18.18 -18.09
C ARG A 98 -9.95 -19.01 -18.30
N SER A 99 -10.93 -18.82 -17.44
CA SER A 99 -12.19 -19.54 -17.53
C SER A 99 -12.91 -19.22 -18.82
N VAL A 100 -12.85 -17.98 -19.26
CA VAL A 100 -13.49 -17.56 -20.50
C VAL A 100 -12.77 -18.16 -21.71
N VAL A 101 -11.45 -18.22 -21.67
CA VAL A 101 -10.66 -18.72 -22.78
C VAL A 101 -10.79 -20.23 -22.91
N SER A 102 -10.83 -20.91 -21.80
CA SER A 102 -10.94 -22.37 -21.82
C SER A 102 -12.38 -22.81 -22.06
#